data_90d272d0552484b2e4b6595086d494b1
#
_entry.id   90d272d0552484b2e4b6595086d494b1
#
_cell.length_a   1.000
_cell.length_b   1.000
_cell.length_c   1.000
_cell.angle_alpha   90.00
_cell.angle_beta   90.00
_cell.angle_gamma   90.00
#
_symmetry.space_group_name_H-M   'P 1'
#
loop_
_entity.id
_entity.type
_entity.pdbx_description
1 polymer ?
#
loop_
_entity_poly.entity_id
_entity_poly.type
_entity_poly.pdbx_seq_one_letter_code
_entity_poly.pdbx_strand_id
1 'polypeptide(L)'
;MTALTNKRRFRSEKIAPYFFISPFYIIFTIFFLLPTIASFVLAFYKWKGVKAPKPRGWGNYEYLFFKDQNFWEIFQNTIFYSAGSVFITIPLALLLALALNNQSLKLKPFWRLVFFSPIVTSVVAAALTFKMILNSEFGLLNYAISFIGIEPINWVESSSTSKWSVMMLVVWRWTGLTCIYFLAGLQFIDRTLYEAAKIDGATAWHQFWYVTLPQLAPVTLFVCIIVSIGSFQIFEDVFVMYSGNDVPTHAKSMVVYIMERGFQQLKLGFGSSIGVFMFVCILAISLFQFRSFASNLDQDAKKSFIERILSPIIDFIANIFPIESGNSNKKSLSPIFGKLSLNISITIIGLITLIPYAFMLTSSVKSTAEIMAWPPIIWSKNPNWENVTNLFTQYPANLWIYNSFIVAIAVTILTVFLCTLAGYAFAKYDFKGKKKLFIFMVATAMIPFPIIMIPLYVLVGRMGMNDTLLGLIIPFVAPAIGIFMMRQFITSVPDELIQAARADGAGEFRIFWQIVVPLVWPGIATLSIITYVNSWNSFLWPLIILRDDLNYTIPLGMTEVFALSVGQEPQYGQAMAFATLTTIPIIFIFSFVQKYYIAGLSAGAVKG
;
A
#
# COMPACT_ATOMS: atom_id res chain seq x y z
N MET A 1 -36.53 -9.80 -43.22
CA MET A 1 -36.02 -10.14 -41.87
C MET A 1 -34.60 -9.58 -41.64
N THR A 2 -33.69 -9.59 -42.59
CA THR A 2 -32.28 -9.11 -42.48
C THR A 2 -32.09 -7.64 -42.13
N ALA A 3 -32.97 -6.73 -42.60
CA ALA A 3 -32.85 -5.28 -42.32
C ALA A 3 -33.26 -4.90 -40.87
N LEU A 4 -34.22 -5.62 -40.30
CA LEU A 4 -34.67 -5.41 -38.90
C LEU A 4 -33.64 -5.98 -37.88
N THR A 5 -32.97 -7.07 -38.22
CA THR A 5 -31.88 -7.64 -37.42
C THR A 5 -30.66 -6.70 -37.41
N ASN A 6 -30.32 -6.10 -38.54
CA ASN A 6 -29.22 -5.13 -38.63
C ASN A 6 -29.52 -3.84 -37.83
N LYS A 7 -30.75 -3.28 -37.88
CA LYS A 7 -31.11 -2.10 -37.09
C LYS A 7 -31.10 -2.35 -35.59
N ARG A 8 -31.55 -3.52 -35.12
CA ARG A 8 -31.45 -3.93 -33.70
C ARG A 8 -29.99 -4.12 -33.26
N ARG A 9 -29.15 -4.68 -34.13
CA ARG A 9 -27.72 -4.92 -33.90
C ARG A 9 -26.94 -3.61 -33.76
N PHE A 10 -27.11 -2.66 -34.68
CA PHE A 10 -26.48 -1.31 -34.59
C PHE A 10 -26.91 -0.52 -33.36
N ARG A 11 -28.12 -0.75 -32.85
CA ARG A 11 -28.63 -0.11 -31.64
C ARG A 11 -28.04 -0.74 -30.38
N SER A 12 -27.80 -2.06 -30.38
CA SER A 12 -27.17 -2.77 -29.26
C SER A 12 -25.70 -2.38 -29.10
N GLU A 13 -24.91 -2.28 -30.15
CA GLU A 13 -23.51 -1.89 -30.12
C GLU A 13 -23.29 -0.46 -29.61
N LYS A 14 -24.23 0.48 -29.90
CA LYS A 14 -24.18 1.86 -29.41
C LYS A 14 -24.57 2.02 -27.95
N ILE A 15 -25.43 1.13 -27.43
CA ILE A 15 -25.94 1.18 -26.04
C ILE A 15 -25.11 0.31 -25.10
N ALA A 16 -24.57 -0.81 -25.60
CA ALA A 16 -23.81 -1.76 -24.80
C ALA A 16 -22.70 -1.12 -23.95
N PRO A 17 -21.83 -0.21 -24.47
CA PRO A 17 -20.78 0.38 -23.63
C PRO A 17 -21.32 1.14 -22.43
N TYR A 18 -22.44 1.86 -22.58
CA TYR A 18 -23.04 2.58 -21.44
C TYR A 18 -23.65 1.60 -20.42
N PHE A 19 -24.21 0.50 -20.88
CA PHE A 19 -24.69 -0.56 -19.99
C PHE A 19 -23.52 -1.19 -19.20
N PHE A 20 -22.41 -1.46 -19.86
CA PHE A 20 -21.23 -2.06 -19.23
C PHE A 20 -20.52 -1.11 -18.25
N ILE A 21 -20.51 0.20 -18.47
CA ILE A 21 -19.89 1.14 -17.53
C ILE A 21 -20.84 1.57 -16.40
N SER A 22 -22.15 1.51 -16.58
CA SER A 22 -23.11 2.12 -15.64
C SER A 22 -23.07 1.55 -14.23
N PRO A 23 -22.93 0.22 -13.97
CA PRO A 23 -22.93 -0.29 -12.61
C PRO A 23 -21.73 0.22 -11.81
N PHE A 24 -20.56 0.31 -12.45
CA PHE A 24 -19.38 0.89 -11.84
C PHE A 24 -19.60 2.38 -11.54
N TYR A 25 -20.02 3.17 -12.54
CA TYR A 25 -20.14 4.63 -12.39
C TYR A 25 -21.23 5.03 -11.40
N ILE A 26 -22.30 4.26 -11.25
CA ILE A 26 -23.33 4.51 -10.23
C ILE A 26 -22.70 4.42 -8.84
N ILE A 27 -22.01 3.32 -8.54
CA ILE A 27 -21.38 3.10 -7.23
C ILE A 27 -20.26 4.12 -6.99
N PHE A 28 -19.40 4.33 -7.99
CA PHE A 28 -18.33 5.31 -7.93
C PHE A 28 -18.85 6.73 -7.67
N THR A 29 -19.93 7.12 -8.33
CA THR A 29 -20.53 8.45 -8.12
C THR A 29 -21.08 8.61 -6.71
N ILE A 30 -21.80 7.61 -6.21
CA ILE A 30 -22.45 7.67 -4.89
C ILE A 30 -21.40 7.66 -3.77
N PHE A 31 -20.43 6.72 -3.79
CA PHE A 31 -19.54 6.47 -2.66
C PHE A 31 -18.17 7.12 -2.76
N PHE A 32 -17.80 7.64 -3.93
CA PHE A 32 -16.53 8.33 -4.12
C PHE A 32 -16.71 9.78 -4.55
N LEU A 33 -17.39 10.04 -5.67
CA LEU A 33 -17.48 11.37 -6.26
C LEU A 33 -18.32 12.33 -5.40
N LEU A 34 -19.51 11.94 -4.98
CA LEU A 34 -20.36 12.76 -4.11
C LEU A 34 -19.69 13.05 -2.75
N PRO A 35 -19.11 12.09 -2.02
CA PRO A 35 -18.34 12.37 -0.82
C PRO A 35 -17.15 13.30 -1.06
N THR A 36 -16.45 13.16 -2.19
CA THR A 36 -15.36 14.06 -2.55
C THR A 36 -15.86 15.51 -2.67
N ILE A 37 -16.90 15.75 -3.46
CA ILE A 37 -17.49 17.09 -3.62
C ILE A 37 -18.00 17.62 -2.27
N ALA A 38 -18.67 16.77 -1.51
CA ALA A 38 -19.18 17.14 -0.18
C ALA A 38 -18.05 17.54 0.79
N SER A 39 -16.88 16.90 0.73
CA SER A 39 -15.74 17.26 1.56
C SER A 39 -15.22 18.65 1.27
N PHE A 40 -15.10 19.02 -0.01
CA PHE A 40 -14.72 20.39 -0.41
C PHE A 40 -15.73 21.43 0.09
N VAL A 41 -17.01 21.13 0.04
CA VAL A 41 -18.06 22.03 0.55
C VAL A 41 -18.00 22.11 2.08
N LEU A 42 -17.96 20.97 2.77
CA LEU A 42 -17.96 20.89 4.25
C LEU A 42 -16.74 21.57 4.88
N ALA A 43 -15.63 21.68 4.19
CA ALA A 43 -14.43 22.39 4.65
C ALA A 43 -14.72 23.87 4.99
N PHE A 44 -15.74 24.48 4.39
CA PHE A 44 -16.17 25.86 4.63
C PHE A 44 -17.33 25.98 5.63
N TYR A 45 -17.74 24.88 6.27
CA TYR A 45 -18.85 24.82 7.20
C TYR A 45 -18.38 24.43 8.61
N LYS A 46 -19.05 24.99 9.62
CA LYS A 46 -19.00 24.47 11.01
C LYS A 46 -20.07 23.40 11.16
N TRP A 47 -19.64 22.16 11.33
CA TRP A 47 -20.56 21.03 11.46
C TRP A 47 -20.08 20.03 12.51
N LYS A 48 -21.03 19.59 13.37
CA LYS A 48 -20.79 18.59 14.44
C LYS A 48 -21.59 17.28 14.23
N GLY A 49 -22.13 17.05 13.03
CA GLY A 49 -22.86 15.83 12.69
C GLY A 49 -24.35 15.81 13.01
N VAL A 50 -24.77 16.39 14.14
CA VAL A 50 -26.16 16.29 14.64
C VAL A 50 -27.06 17.40 14.08
N LYS A 51 -26.61 18.65 14.12
CA LYS A 51 -27.36 19.81 13.62
C LYS A 51 -26.98 20.09 12.17
N ALA A 52 -27.84 20.83 11.46
CA ALA A 52 -27.51 21.29 10.10
C ALA A 52 -26.16 22.04 10.08
N PRO A 53 -25.35 21.85 9.02
CA PRO A 53 -24.09 22.56 8.86
C PRO A 53 -24.32 24.06 8.73
N LYS A 54 -23.55 24.87 9.47
CA LYS A 54 -23.62 26.35 9.40
C LYS A 54 -22.45 26.88 8.58
N PRO A 55 -22.66 27.80 7.63
CA PRO A 55 -21.57 28.42 6.90
C PRO A 55 -20.56 29.08 7.84
N ARG A 56 -19.27 28.86 7.59
CA ARG A 56 -18.15 29.46 8.33
C ARG A 56 -17.17 30.20 7.42
N GLY A 57 -17.32 30.05 6.12
CA GLY A 57 -16.37 30.57 5.15
C GLY A 57 -14.95 30.07 5.43
N TRP A 58 -13.97 30.92 5.38
CA TRP A 58 -12.56 30.60 5.62
C TRP A 58 -12.19 30.37 7.09
N GLY A 59 -13.12 30.50 8.02
CA GLY A 59 -12.85 30.43 9.46
C GLY A 59 -12.31 29.08 9.96
N ASN A 60 -12.51 27.96 9.23
CA ASN A 60 -11.83 26.69 9.54
C ASN A 60 -10.34 26.77 9.22
N TYR A 61 -9.97 27.36 8.09
CA TYR A 61 -8.57 27.52 7.65
C TYR A 61 -7.85 28.59 8.48
N GLU A 62 -8.55 29.70 8.83
CA GLU A 62 -8.00 30.71 9.76
C GLU A 62 -7.64 30.06 11.11
N TYR A 63 -8.55 29.23 11.65
CA TYR A 63 -8.27 28.50 12.87
C TYR A 63 -7.10 27.53 12.70
N LEU A 64 -7.10 26.75 11.61
CA LEU A 64 -6.09 25.74 11.32
C LEU A 64 -4.68 26.33 11.25
N PHE A 65 -4.51 27.43 10.50
CA PHE A 65 -3.19 27.99 10.24
C PHE A 65 -2.66 28.92 11.32
N PHE A 66 -3.55 29.63 12.04
CA PHE A 66 -3.15 30.71 12.92
C PHE A 66 -3.52 30.51 14.40
N LYS A 67 -4.45 29.61 14.73
CA LYS A 67 -4.96 29.43 16.09
C LYS A 67 -4.73 28.04 16.65
N ASP A 68 -4.52 27.02 15.79
CA ASP A 68 -4.28 25.66 16.21
C ASP A 68 -2.77 25.46 16.52
N GLN A 69 -2.46 25.26 17.79
CA GLN A 69 -1.08 25.15 18.28
C GLN A 69 -0.37 23.88 17.77
N ASN A 70 -1.11 22.82 17.47
CA ASN A 70 -0.53 21.51 17.12
C ASN A 70 -0.40 21.29 15.61
N PHE A 71 -1.10 22.08 14.79
CA PHE A 71 -1.22 21.82 13.36
C PHE A 71 0.14 21.77 12.63
N TRP A 72 0.98 22.76 12.85
CA TRP A 72 2.26 22.88 12.14
C TRP A 72 3.24 21.77 12.52
N GLU A 73 3.26 21.35 13.78
CA GLU A 73 4.08 20.23 14.24
C GLU A 73 3.59 18.91 13.58
N ILE A 74 2.28 18.66 13.57
CA ILE A 74 1.68 17.49 12.93
C ILE A 74 1.94 17.47 11.42
N PHE A 75 1.88 18.63 10.77
CA PHE A 75 2.20 18.76 9.36
C PHE A 75 3.68 18.46 9.08
N GLN A 76 4.60 18.99 9.90
CA GLN A 76 6.04 18.68 9.82
C GLN A 76 6.32 17.19 10.03
N ASN A 77 5.62 16.53 10.96
CA ASN A 77 5.74 15.08 11.14
C ASN A 77 5.32 14.32 9.87
N THR A 78 4.22 14.74 9.23
CA THR A 78 3.76 14.11 7.99
C THR A 78 4.75 14.32 6.85
N ILE A 79 5.35 15.51 6.74
CA ILE A 79 6.46 15.76 5.80
C ILE A 79 7.65 14.88 6.12
N PHE A 80 8.01 14.70 7.39
CA PHE A 80 9.09 13.82 7.82
C PHE A 80 8.85 12.37 7.38
N TYR A 81 7.64 11.84 7.60
CA TYR A 81 7.28 10.50 7.15
C TYR A 81 7.32 10.36 5.63
N SER A 82 6.84 11.37 4.91
CA SER A 82 6.87 11.35 3.45
C SER A 82 8.29 11.45 2.90
N ALA A 83 9.09 12.38 3.41
CA ALA A 83 10.49 12.53 3.03
C ALA A 83 11.29 11.25 3.36
N GLY A 84 11.13 10.70 4.57
CA GLY A 84 11.76 9.44 4.96
C GLY A 84 11.36 8.27 4.05
N SER A 85 10.08 8.16 3.68
CA SER A 85 9.64 7.14 2.73
C SER A 85 10.27 7.32 1.34
N VAL A 86 10.36 8.53 0.83
CA VAL A 86 11.00 8.79 -0.47
C VAL A 86 12.51 8.57 -0.42
N PHE A 87 13.19 9.13 0.59
CA PHE A 87 14.66 9.15 0.61
C PHE A 87 15.29 7.89 1.24
N ILE A 88 14.54 7.07 1.98
CA ILE A 88 15.03 5.83 2.56
C ILE A 88 14.45 4.62 1.83
N THR A 89 13.12 4.52 1.72
CA THR A 89 12.47 3.31 1.16
C THR A 89 12.78 3.14 -0.33
N ILE A 90 12.75 4.22 -1.13
CA ILE A 90 12.98 4.12 -2.58
C ILE A 90 14.42 3.66 -2.91
N PRO A 91 15.49 4.26 -2.35
CA PRO A 91 16.85 3.78 -2.58
C PRO A 91 17.06 2.33 -2.12
N LEU A 92 16.57 1.97 -0.92
CA LEU A 92 16.67 0.60 -0.42
C LEU A 92 15.95 -0.40 -1.33
N ALA A 93 14.77 -0.04 -1.82
CA ALA A 93 13.99 -0.85 -2.75
C ALA A 93 14.69 -1.03 -4.11
N LEU A 94 15.31 0.03 -4.64
CA LEU A 94 16.10 -0.05 -5.88
C LEU A 94 17.29 -0.98 -5.72
N LEU A 95 18.03 -0.85 -4.62
CA LEU A 95 19.17 -1.73 -4.32
C LEU A 95 18.75 -3.19 -4.18
N LEU A 96 17.66 -3.42 -3.47
CA LEU A 96 17.08 -4.76 -3.33
C LEU A 96 16.64 -5.32 -4.69
N ALA A 97 16.04 -4.50 -5.56
CA ALA A 97 15.65 -4.89 -6.90
C ALA A 97 16.84 -5.27 -7.78
N LEU A 98 17.92 -4.49 -7.74
CA LEU A 98 19.17 -4.80 -8.44
C LEU A 98 19.76 -6.14 -7.94
N ALA A 99 19.78 -6.36 -6.65
CA ALA A 99 20.27 -7.61 -6.06
C ALA A 99 19.38 -8.82 -6.45
N LEU A 100 18.06 -8.69 -6.38
CA LEU A 100 17.12 -9.76 -6.76
C LEU A 100 17.07 -10.03 -8.28
N ASN A 101 17.45 -9.04 -9.10
CA ASN A 101 17.56 -9.20 -10.55
C ASN A 101 18.85 -9.93 -10.97
N ASN A 102 19.90 -9.92 -10.13
CA ASN A 102 21.19 -10.50 -10.44
C ASN A 102 21.07 -12.03 -10.65
N GLN A 103 21.66 -12.54 -11.75
CA GLN A 103 21.59 -13.96 -12.10
C GLN A 103 22.35 -14.87 -11.13
N SER A 104 23.35 -14.34 -10.42
CA SER A 104 24.16 -15.09 -9.46
C SER A 104 23.49 -15.35 -8.12
N LEU A 105 22.35 -14.70 -7.84
CA LEU A 105 21.60 -14.91 -6.61
C LEU A 105 20.92 -16.29 -6.62
N LYS A 106 21.16 -17.07 -5.56
CA LYS A 106 20.51 -18.36 -5.32
C LYS A 106 19.15 -18.15 -4.63
N LEU A 107 18.24 -19.11 -4.79
CA LEU A 107 16.93 -19.13 -4.12
C LEU A 107 16.08 -17.83 -4.34
N LYS A 108 16.15 -17.23 -5.52
CA LYS A 108 15.41 -15.99 -5.85
C LYS A 108 13.92 -16.01 -5.46
N PRO A 109 13.13 -17.08 -5.74
CA PRO A 109 11.72 -17.12 -5.36
C PRO A 109 11.52 -17.03 -3.84
N PHE A 110 12.39 -17.67 -3.06
CA PHE A 110 12.37 -17.62 -1.60
C PHE A 110 12.65 -16.19 -1.08
N TRP A 111 13.72 -15.54 -1.57
CA TRP A 111 14.04 -14.17 -1.16
C TRP A 111 12.95 -13.16 -1.57
N ARG A 112 12.34 -13.35 -2.73
CA ARG A 112 11.18 -12.54 -3.12
C ARG A 112 10.03 -12.71 -2.12
N LEU A 113 9.72 -13.95 -1.72
CA LEU A 113 8.69 -14.19 -0.70
C LEU A 113 9.04 -13.48 0.61
N VAL A 114 10.28 -13.61 1.10
CA VAL A 114 10.74 -12.99 2.36
C VAL A 114 10.58 -11.48 2.32
N PHE A 115 11.08 -10.82 1.25
CA PHE A 115 11.03 -9.36 1.17
C PHE A 115 9.65 -8.80 0.85
N PHE A 116 8.77 -9.59 0.23
CA PHE A 116 7.43 -9.13 -0.12
C PHE A 116 6.38 -9.46 0.96
N SER A 117 6.67 -10.41 1.86
CA SER A 117 5.75 -10.79 2.92
C SER A 117 5.33 -9.62 3.85
N PRO A 118 6.17 -8.61 4.16
CA PRO A 118 5.75 -7.51 5.02
C PRO A 118 4.51 -6.73 4.54
N ILE A 119 4.33 -6.57 3.23
CA ILE A 119 3.17 -5.83 2.69
C ILE A 119 1.85 -6.60 2.80
N VAL A 120 1.90 -7.92 2.79
CA VAL A 120 0.69 -8.76 2.93
C VAL A 120 0.31 -8.98 4.39
N THR A 121 1.22 -8.71 5.32
CA THR A 121 0.98 -8.78 6.76
C THR A 121 0.06 -7.65 7.20
N SER A 122 -0.88 -7.95 8.11
CA SER A 122 -1.71 -6.92 8.73
C SER A 122 -0.83 -5.83 9.35
N VAL A 123 -1.14 -4.57 9.03
CA VAL A 123 -0.43 -3.42 9.62
C VAL A 123 -0.54 -3.42 11.15
N VAL A 124 -1.70 -3.85 11.68
CA VAL A 124 -1.91 -3.93 13.14
C VAL A 124 -0.96 -4.97 13.75
N ALA A 125 -0.88 -6.18 13.18
CA ALA A 125 0.06 -7.20 13.63
C ALA A 125 1.51 -6.70 13.60
N ALA A 126 1.90 -6.06 12.49
CA ALA A 126 3.24 -5.50 12.33
C ALA A 126 3.54 -4.39 13.35
N ALA A 127 2.64 -3.42 13.50
CA ALA A 127 2.84 -2.28 14.42
C ALA A 127 2.91 -2.73 15.89
N LEU A 128 2.04 -3.66 16.31
CA LEU A 128 2.10 -4.25 17.66
C LEU A 128 3.40 -5.02 17.88
N THR A 129 3.85 -5.79 16.89
CA THR A 129 5.12 -6.50 16.97
C THR A 129 6.30 -5.54 17.08
N PHE A 130 6.32 -4.47 16.26
CA PHE A 130 7.37 -3.45 16.35
C PHE A 130 7.32 -2.68 17.68
N LYS A 131 6.14 -2.37 18.20
CA LYS A 131 5.99 -1.75 19.52
C LYS A 131 6.66 -2.57 20.62
N MET A 132 6.53 -3.89 20.56
CA MET A 132 7.17 -4.79 21.53
C MET A 132 8.69 -4.93 21.29
N ILE A 133 9.13 -5.04 20.05
CA ILE A 133 10.57 -5.08 19.68
C ILE A 133 11.29 -3.81 20.12
N LEU A 134 10.62 -2.66 20.05
CA LEU A 134 11.12 -1.32 20.37
C LEU A 134 10.82 -0.90 21.82
N ASN A 135 10.29 -1.79 22.64
CA ASN A 135 9.99 -1.46 24.04
C ASN A 135 11.27 -1.06 24.80
N SER A 136 11.15 -0.05 25.68
CA SER A 136 12.29 0.47 26.45
C SER A 136 12.85 -0.50 27.47
N GLU A 137 12.01 -1.36 28.08
CA GLU A 137 12.39 -2.22 29.19
C GLU A 137 12.79 -3.64 28.74
N PHE A 138 12.01 -4.26 27.86
CA PHE A 138 12.20 -5.66 27.43
C PHE A 138 12.38 -5.82 25.91
N GLY A 139 12.52 -4.73 25.16
CA GLY A 139 12.56 -4.77 23.70
C GLY A 139 13.82 -5.42 23.14
N LEU A 140 13.63 -6.26 22.11
CA LEU A 140 14.71 -6.97 21.44
C LEU A 140 15.77 -6.03 20.84
N LEU A 141 15.37 -4.84 20.35
CA LEU A 141 16.32 -3.88 19.80
C LEU A 141 17.25 -3.31 20.88
N ASN A 142 16.72 -2.98 22.07
CA ASN A 142 17.54 -2.53 23.20
C ASN A 142 18.50 -3.63 23.67
N TYR A 143 18.06 -4.88 23.66
CA TYR A 143 18.93 -6.00 23.93
C TYR A 143 20.06 -6.14 22.91
N ALA A 144 19.77 -5.96 21.61
CA ALA A 144 20.80 -6.02 20.57
C ALA A 144 21.83 -4.89 20.70
N ILE A 145 21.42 -3.64 21.01
CA ILE A 145 22.35 -2.52 21.17
C ILE A 145 23.12 -2.56 22.50
N SER A 146 22.63 -3.26 23.52
CA SER A 146 23.36 -3.43 24.78
C SER A 146 24.68 -4.19 24.61
N PHE A 147 24.81 -5.08 23.61
CA PHE A 147 26.06 -5.76 23.29
C PHE A 147 27.20 -4.82 22.83
N ILE A 148 26.86 -3.65 22.34
CA ILE A 148 27.83 -2.61 21.93
C ILE A 148 27.91 -1.47 22.96
N GLY A 149 27.37 -1.71 24.18
CA GLY A 149 27.49 -0.79 25.31
C GLY A 149 26.59 0.46 25.24
N ILE A 150 25.54 0.45 24.41
CA ILE A 150 24.56 1.56 24.34
C ILE A 150 23.47 1.29 25.39
N GLU A 151 23.17 2.32 26.20
CA GLU A 151 22.09 2.29 27.18
C GLU A 151 20.71 2.11 26.49
N PRO A 152 19.73 1.51 27.17
CA PRO A 152 18.39 1.34 26.63
C PRO A 152 17.75 2.67 26.21
N ILE A 153 17.26 2.73 24.99
CA ILE A 153 16.62 3.91 24.39
C ILE A 153 15.11 3.75 24.49
N ASN A 154 14.44 4.82 24.89
CA ASN A 154 12.96 4.89 24.79
C ASN A 154 12.57 5.25 23.35
N TRP A 155 12.47 4.24 22.51
CA TRP A 155 12.25 4.40 21.07
C TRP A 155 10.89 5.00 20.73
N VAL A 156 9.83 4.60 21.43
CA VAL A 156 8.44 4.93 21.08
C VAL A 156 7.99 6.24 21.72
N GLU A 157 8.30 6.46 22.99
CA GLU A 157 7.72 7.59 23.74
C GLU A 157 8.56 8.86 23.66
N SER A 158 9.87 8.75 23.43
CA SER A 158 10.75 9.91 23.34
C SER A 158 10.48 10.70 22.05
N SER A 159 10.38 12.03 22.18
CA SER A 159 10.16 12.94 21.05
C SER A 159 11.27 12.90 19.99
N SER A 160 12.49 12.51 20.37
CA SER A 160 13.62 12.41 19.46
C SER A 160 13.61 11.15 18.60
N THR A 161 13.10 10.03 19.11
CA THR A 161 13.16 8.70 18.46
C THR A 161 11.82 8.21 17.93
N SER A 162 10.71 8.72 18.44
CA SER A 162 9.35 8.28 18.13
C SER A 162 9.04 8.22 16.62
N LYS A 163 9.42 9.26 15.88
CA LYS A 163 9.23 9.30 14.42
C LYS A 163 10.07 8.27 13.68
N TRP A 164 11.28 8.00 14.17
CA TRP A 164 12.16 6.98 13.62
C TRP A 164 11.63 5.57 13.87
N SER A 165 10.97 5.34 15.02
CA SER A 165 10.31 4.06 15.33
C SER A 165 9.20 3.74 14.33
N VAL A 166 8.37 4.74 14.01
CA VAL A 166 7.36 4.61 12.95
C VAL A 166 8.04 4.39 11.58
N MET A 167 9.13 5.12 11.29
CA MET A 167 9.86 4.95 10.02
C MET A 167 10.49 3.56 9.88
N MET A 168 10.98 2.94 10.95
CA MET A 168 11.49 1.55 10.90
C MET A 168 10.38 0.58 10.44
N LEU A 169 9.17 0.71 11.00
CA LEU A 169 8.02 -0.08 10.57
C LEU A 169 7.64 0.18 9.11
N VAL A 170 7.57 1.45 8.71
CA VAL A 170 7.23 1.86 7.34
C VAL A 170 8.24 1.32 6.33
N VAL A 171 9.53 1.49 6.59
CA VAL A 171 10.61 1.00 5.72
C VAL A 171 10.53 -0.52 5.60
N TRP A 172 10.37 -1.24 6.72
CA TRP A 172 10.23 -2.69 6.72
C TRP A 172 9.04 -3.16 5.87
N ARG A 173 7.89 -2.50 5.98
CA ARG A 173 6.67 -2.89 5.26
C ARG A 173 6.71 -2.55 3.77
N TRP A 174 7.17 -1.36 3.40
CA TRP A 174 6.98 -0.82 2.06
C TRP A 174 8.15 -1.08 1.11
N THR A 175 9.36 -1.40 1.62
CA THR A 175 10.54 -1.65 0.78
C THR A 175 10.30 -2.79 -0.21
N GLY A 176 9.66 -3.87 0.22
CA GLY A 176 9.39 -5.03 -0.65
C GLY A 176 8.44 -4.70 -1.80
N LEU A 177 7.33 -4.01 -1.54
CA LEU A 177 6.40 -3.60 -2.61
C LEU A 177 7.07 -2.63 -3.59
N THR A 178 7.78 -1.65 -3.07
CA THR A 178 8.51 -0.68 -3.89
C THR A 178 9.58 -1.36 -4.75
N CYS A 179 10.24 -2.39 -4.22
CA CYS A 179 11.19 -3.23 -4.95
C CYS A 179 10.53 -3.96 -6.13
N ILE A 180 9.27 -4.41 -6.02
CA ILE A 180 8.57 -5.08 -7.13
C ILE A 180 8.44 -4.16 -8.33
N TYR A 181 8.11 -2.87 -8.14
CA TYR A 181 8.02 -1.91 -9.23
C TYR A 181 9.36 -1.74 -9.95
N PHE A 182 10.46 -1.60 -9.21
CA PHE A 182 11.79 -1.52 -9.81
C PHE A 182 12.21 -2.82 -10.48
N LEU A 183 11.90 -3.97 -9.87
CA LEU A 183 12.22 -5.28 -10.46
C LEU A 183 11.49 -5.48 -11.81
N ALA A 184 10.23 -5.05 -11.88
CA ALA A 184 9.48 -5.02 -13.12
C ALA A 184 10.17 -4.12 -14.16
N GLY A 185 10.50 -2.87 -13.78
CA GLY A 185 11.20 -1.93 -14.67
C GLY A 185 12.54 -2.47 -15.19
N LEU A 186 13.34 -3.09 -14.34
CA LEU A 186 14.62 -3.70 -14.72
C LEU A 186 14.48 -4.83 -15.76
N GLN A 187 13.36 -5.55 -15.77
CA GLN A 187 13.11 -6.63 -16.73
C GLN A 187 12.75 -6.13 -18.13
N PHE A 188 12.36 -4.85 -18.27
CA PHE A 188 12.05 -4.24 -19.57
C PHE A 188 13.23 -3.55 -20.24
N ILE A 189 14.35 -3.38 -19.54
CA ILE A 189 15.54 -2.79 -20.14
C ILE A 189 16.14 -3.79 -21.13
N ASP A 190 16.32 -3.34 -22.39
CA ASP A 190 16.89 -4.18 -23.45
C ASP A 190 18.34 -4.53 -23.10
N ARG A 191 18.66 -5.81 -23.17
CA ARG A 191 20.00 -6.33 -22.90
C ARG A 191 21.04 -5.81 -23.91
N THR A 192 20.62 -5.50 -25.12
CA THR A 192 21.51 -4.95 -26.17
C THR A 192 22.17 -3.65 -25.75
N LEU A 193 21.49 -2.82 -24.91
CA LEU A 193 22.06 -1.59 -24.36
C LEU A 193 23.26 -1.87 -23.43
N TYR A 194 23.17 -2.92 -22.63
CA TYR A 194 24.28 -3.32 -21.75
C TYR A 194 25.44 -3.95 -22.53
N GLU A 195 25.12 -4.68 -23.60
CA GLU A 195 26.13 -5.29 -24.48
C GLU A 195 26.89 -4.19 -25.25
N ALA A 196 26.20 -3.22 -25.82
CA ALA A 196 26.81 -2.05 -26.46
C ALA A 196 27.73 -1.28 -25.48
N ALA A 197 27.22 -0.96 -24.28
CA ALA A 197 28.01 -0.27 -23.26
C ALA A 197 29.27 -1.07 -22.84
N LYS A 198 29.21 -2.40 -22.82
CA LYS A 198 30.38 -3.24 -22.54
C LYS A 198 31.42 -3.19 -23.67
N ILE A 199 30.96 -3.16 -24.94
CA ILE A 199 31.86 -3.01 -26.11
C ILE A 199 32.57 -1.66 -26.03
N ASP A 200 31.88 -0.60 -25.58
CA ASP A 200 32.45 0.73 -25.36
C ASP A 200 33.33 0.82 -24.09
N GLY A 201 33.57 -0.30 -23.40
CA GLY A 201 34.42 -0.35 -22.18
C GLY A 201 33.78 0.16 -20.90
N ALA A 202 32.44 0.33 -20.87
CA ALA A 202 31.74 0.79 -19.68
C ALA A 202 31.80 -0.24 -18.54
N THR A 203 32.26 0.19 -17.37
CA THR A 203 32.24 -0.60 -16.13
C THR A 203 30.78 -0.80 -15.66
N ALA A 204 30.54 -1.73 -14.74
CA ALA A 204 29.21 -1.95 -14.15
C ALA A 204 28.63 -0.68 -13.51
N TRP A 205 29.50 0.17 -12.93
CA TRP A 205 29.13 1.47 -12.39
C TRP A 205 28.65 2.45 -13.47
N HIS A 206 29.40 2.53 -14.60
CA HIS A 206 28.97 3.35 -15.75
C HIS A 206 27.68 2.82 -16.36
N GLN A 207 27.51 1.48 -16.48
CA GLN A 207 26.27 0.87 -16.96
C GLN A 207 25.08 1.21 -16.03
N PHE A 208 25.29 1.25 -14.72
CA PHE A 208 24.23 1.64 -13.80
C PHE A 208 23.79 3.10 -14.01
N TRP A 209 24.75 4.04 -14.07
CA TRP A 209 24.44 5.46 -14.19
C TRP A 209 23.93 5.88 -15.58
N TYR A 210 24.52 5.33 -16.64
CA TYR A 210 24.22 5.78 -18.01
C TYR A 210 23.25 4.87 -18.78
N VAL A 211 22.97 3.66 -18.30
CA VAL A 211 21.99 2.76 -18.91
C VAL A 211 20.83 2.48 -17.96
N THR A 212 21.11 1.89 -16.78
CA THR A 212 20.06 1.38 -15.90
C THR A 212 19.18 2.52 -15.36
N LEU A 213 19.79 3.53 -14.75
CA LEU A 213 19.07 4.60 -14.07
C LEU A 213 18.24 5.49 -15.03
N PRO A 214 18.77 5.90 -16.21
CA PRO A 214 17.98 6.61 -17.20
C PRO A 214 16.79 5.80 -17.73
N GLN A 215 16.98 4.51 -17.99
CA GLN A 215 15.90 3.63 -18.46
C GLN A 215 14.84 3.38 -17.36
N LEU A 216 15.22 3.44 -16.09
CA LEU A 216 14.30 3.34 -14.96
C LEU A 216 13.60 4.68 -14.61
N ALA A 217 13.95 5.79 -15.26
CA ALA A 217 13.39 7.10 -14.90
C ALA A 217 11.86 7.14 -14.88
N PRO A 218 11.12 6.58 -15.86
CA PRO A 218 9.65 6.54 -15.82
C PRO A 218 9.11 5.75 -14.62
N VAL A 219 9.73 4.61 -14.31
CA VAL A 219 9.35 3.77 -13.16
C VAL A 219 9.68 4.48 -11.85
N THR A 220 10.81 5.17 -11.79
CA THR A 220 11.21 5.95 -10.60
C THR A 220 10.24 7.09 -10.34
N LEU A 221 9.80 7.81 -11.38
CA LEU A 221 8.76 8.85 -11.25
C LEU A 221 7.46 8.25 -10.71
N PHE A 222 7.00 7.16 -11.30
CA PHE A 222 5.80 6.46 -10.84
C PHE A 222 5.91 6.07 -9.37
N VAL A 223 7.03 5.46 -8.97
CA VAL A 223 7.31 5.05 -7.59
C VAL A 223 7.35 6.26 -6.65
N CYS A 224 8.03 7.35 -7.04
CA CYS A 224 8.07 8.58 -6.25
C CYS A 224 6.68 9.14 -5.98
N ILE A 225 5.82 9.17 -7.00
CA ILE A 225 4.44 9.67 -6.87
C ILE A 225 3.63 8.76 -5.93
N ILE A 226 3.65 7.44 -6.16
CA ILE A 226 2.87 6.49 -5.36
C ILE A 226 3.34 6.48 -3.89
N VAL A 227 4.65 6.46 -3.65
CA VAL A 227 5.21 6.49 -2.30
C VAL A 227 4.89 7.82 -1.60
N SER A 228 4.99 8.96 -2.29
CA SER A 228 4.63 10.25 -1.72
C SER A 228 3.14 10.31 -1.35
N ILE A 229 2.25 9.88 -2.23
CA ILE A 229 0.81 9.85 -1.96
C ILE A 229 0.51 8.94 -0.75
N GLY A 230 1.09 7.73 -0.73
CA GLY A 230 0.87 6.75 0.35
C GLY A 230 1.39 7.23 1.70
N SER A 231 2.60 7.81 1.73
CA SER A 231 3.23 8.26 2.97
C SER A 231 2.57 9.50 3.59
N PHE A 232 1.96 10.38 2.77
CA PHE A 232 1.12 11.46 3.30
C PHE A 232 -0.16 10.94 3.95
N GLN A 233 -0.62 9.74 3.58
CA GLN A 233 -1.81 9.09 4.13
C GLN A 233 -1.50 8.15 5.30
N ILE A 234 -0.28 8.18 5.83
CA ILE A 234 0.12 7.30 6.94
C ILE A 234 -0.81 7.48 8.15
N PHE A 235 -1.43 6.40 8.55
CA PHE A 235 -2.37 6.35 9.67
C PHE A 235 -2.10 5.15 10.58
N GLU A 236 -2.30 3.95 10.04
CA GLU A 236 -2.30 2.71 10.82
C GLU A 236 -0.97 2.47 11.53
N ASP A 237 0.15 2.73 10.83
CA ASP A 237 1.51 2.55 11.37
C ASP A 237 1.72 3.44 12.60
N VAL A 238 1.19 4.68 12.56
CA VAL A 238 1.25 5.62 13.68
C VAL A 238 0.21 5.26 14.74
N PHE A 239 -1.05 5.13 14.35
CA PHE A 239 -2.17 4.97 15.28
C PHE A 239 -2.04 3.72 16.16
N VAL A 240 -1.69 2.59 15.56
CA VAL A 240 -1.56 1.31 16.28
C VAL A 240 -0.31 1.27 17.15
N MET A 241 0.82 1.83 16.70
CA MET A 241 2.04 1.88 17.50
C MET A 241 1.84 2.62 18.83
N TYR A 242 0.96 3.62 18.86
CA TYR A 242 0.62 4.39 20.07
C TYR A 242 -0.70 3.95 20.73
N SER A 243 -1.19 2.75 20.45
CA SER A 243 -2.44 2.21 21.04
C SER A 243 -3.68 3.10 20.83
N GLY A 244 -3.76 3.78 19.69
CA GLY A 244 -4.96 4.46 19.22
C GLY A 244 -5.10 5.92 19.70
N ASN A 245 -5.72 6.14 20.84
CA ASN A 245 -6.19 7.49 21.21
C ASN A 245 -5.10 8.42 21.76
N ASP A 246 -3.98 7.87 22.22
CA ASP A 246 -2.93 8.63 22.93
C ASP A 246 -1.68 8.90 22.06
N VAL A 247 -1.88 9.08 20.76
CA VAL A 247 -0.77 9.44 19.87
C VAL A 247 -0.21 10.81 20.28
N PRO A 248 1.07 10.91 20.68
CA PRO A 248 1.65 12.19 21.08
C PRO A 248 1.80 13.12 19.86
N THR A 249 1.68 14.44 20.09
CA THR A 249 1.71 15.44 19.00
C THR A 249 2.95 15.32 18.15
N HIS A 250 4.12 15.07 18.75
CA HIS A 250 5.40 14.94 18.05
C HIS A 250 5.52 13.71 17.14
N ALA A 251 4.60 12.75 17.24
CA ALA A 251 4.56 11.58 16.33
C ALA A 251 3.30 11.55 15.45
N LYS A 252 2.31 12.39 15.75
CA LYS A 252 0.99 12.39 15.10
C LYS A 252 1.11 12.74 13.62
N SER A 253 0.38 12.00 12.76
CA SER A 253 0.22 12.31 11.34
C SER A 253 -1.04 13.13 11.07
N MET A 254 -1.12 13.73 9.87
CA MET A 254 -2.32 14.50 9.45
C MET A 254 -3.58 13.64 9.44
N VAL A 255 -3.49 12.34 9.08
CA VAL A 255 -4.66 11.45 9.05
C VAL A 255 -5.11 11.07 10.46
N VAL A 256 -4.16 10.84 11.38
CA VAL A 256 -4.49 10.68 12.81
C VAL A 256 -5.17 11.94 13.34
N TYR A 257 -4.73 13.12 12.90
CA TYR A 257 -5.33 14.38 13.30
C TYR A 257 -6.75 14.58 12.74
N ILE A 258 -7.01 14.16 11.49
CA ILE A 258 -8.37 14.12 10.93
C ILE A 258 -9.26 13.18 11.76
N MET A 259 -8.74 12.02 12.15
CA MET A 259 -9.48 11.06 12.98
C MET A 259 -9.84 11.66 14.34
N GLU A 260 -8.87 12.27 15.03
CA GLU A 260 -9.08 12.92 16.32
C GLU A 260 -10.09 14.07 16.22
N ARG A 261 -9.84 15.04 15.36
CA ARG A 261 -10.68 16.25 15.26
C ARG A 261 -12.04 16.00 14.61
N GLY A 262 -12.05 15.16 13.56
CA GLY A 262 -13.26 14.85 12.79
C GLY A 262 -14.20 13.91 13.55
N PHE A 263 -13.70 12.74 13.97
CA PHE A 263 -14.54 11.68 14.50
C PHE A 263 -14.60 11.65 16.02
N GLN A 264 -13.49 11.79 16.73
CA GLN A 264 -13.50 11.74 18.19
C GLN A 264 -14.08 13.04 18.79
N GLN A 265 -13.68 14.21 18.27
CA GLN A 265 -14.18 15.50 18.72
C GLN A 265 -15.46 15.97 17.97
N LEU A 266 -15.93 15.17 17.02
CA LEU A 266 -17.12 15.45 16.19
C LEU A 266 -17.07 16.83 15.48
N LYS A 267 -15.88 17.33 15.14
CA LYS A 267 -15.70 18.58 14.37
C LYS A 267 -15.59 18.28 12.88
N LEU A 268 -16.66 17.72 12.28
CA LEU A 268 -16.66 17.18 10.92
C LEU A 268 -16.23 18.21 9.86
N GLY A 269 -16.74 19.44 9.94
CA GLY A 269 -16.34 20.50 9.01
C GLY A 269 -14.86 20.88 9.13
N PHE A 270 -14.31 20.89 10.33
CA PHE A 270 -12.89 21.16 10.57
C PHE A 270 -12.02 19.98 10.11
N GLY A 271 -12.42 18.73 10.38
CA GLY A 271 -11.74 17.54 9.85
C GLY A 271 -11.71 17.53 8.32
N SER A 272 -12.80 17.92 7.65
CA SER A 272 -12.85 18.06 6.19
C SER A 272 -11.88 19.14 5.67
N SER A 273 -11.70 20.28 6.40
CA SER A 273 -10.72 21.30 5.99
C SER A 273 -9.27 20.81 6.07
N ILE A 274 -8.94 19.98 7.07
CA ILE A 274 -7.64 19.32 7.17
C ILE A 274 -7.43 18.36 5.98
N GLY A 275 -8.44 17.55 5.64
CA GLY A 275 -8.40 16.63 4.51
C GLY A 275 -8.19 17.34 3.17
N VAL A 276 -8.91 18.44 2.93
CA VAL A 276 -8.75 19.26 1.71
C VAL A 276 -7.36 19.89 1.64
N PHE A 277 -6.84 20.42 2.75
CA PHE A 277 -5.46 20.93 2.80
C PHE A 277 -4.44 19.84 2.44
N MET A 278 -4.59 18.65 3.01
CA MET A 278 -3.73 17.50 2.71
C MET A 278 -3.76 17.13 1.22
N PHE A 279 -4.94 17.16 0.59
CA PHE A 279 -5.07 16.94 -0.85
C PHE A 279 -4.30 17.98 -1.67
N VAL A 280 -4.44 19.26 -1.33
CA VAL A 280 -3.71 20.33 -2.02
C VAL A 280 -2.21 20.10 -1.94
N CYS A 281 -1.70 19.68 -0.78
CA CYS A 281 -0.28 19.35 -0.61
C CYS A 281 0.13 18.16 -1.48
N ILE A 282 -0.62 17.06 -1.46
CA ILE A 282 -0.35 15.86 -2.28
C ILE A 282 -0.37 16.22 -3.77
N LEU A 283 -1.37 16.97 -4.22
CA LEU A 283 -1.48 17.42 -5.61
C LEU A 283 -0.29 18.29 -6.01
N ALA A 284 0.11 19.25 -5.16
CA ALA A 284 1.24 20.13 -5.42
C ALA A 284 2.55 19.33 -5.54
N ILE A 285 2.80 18.37 -4.63
CA ILE A 285 3.99 17.51 -4.67
C ILE A 285 3.97 16.64 -5.93
N SER A 286 2.86 16.02 -6.26
CA SER A 286 2.74 15.15 -7.45
C SER A 286 2.94 15.95 -8.74
N LEU A 287 2.39 17.14 -8.85
CA LEU A 287 2.60 18.02 -10.01
C LEU A 287 4.05 18.52 -10.11
N PHE A 288 4.68 18.83 -8.97
CA PHE A 288 6.10 19.18 -8.93
C PHE A 288 6.98 18.02 -9.40
N GLN A 289 6.75 16.82 -8.87
CA GLN A 289 7.47 15.61 -9.28
C GLN A 289 7.30 15.35 -10.78
N PHE A 290 6.07 15.42 -11.29
CA PHE A 290 5.77 15.21 -12.70
C PHE A 290 6.50 16.24 -13.60
N ARG A 291 6.44 17.54 -13.26
CA ARG A 291 7.12 18.60 -14.02
C ARG A 291 8.64 18.45 -13.99
N SER A 292 9.20 18.14 -12.80
CA SER A 292 10.64 17.97 -12.64
C SER A 292 11.19 16.80 -13.46
N PHE A 293 10.41 15.72 -13.62
CA PHE A 293 10.79 14.59 -14.46
C PHE A 293 10.56 14.85 -15.94
N ALA A 294 9.44 15.48 -16.33
CA ALA A 294 9.15 15.80 -17.73
C ALA A 294 10.22 16.72 -18.32
N SER A 295 10.69 17.71 -17.57
CA SER A 295 11.77 18.61 -18.00
C SER A 295 13.13 17.91 -18.17
N ASN A 296 13.36 16.78 -17.49
CA ASN A 296 14.59 16.01 -17.60
C ASN A 296 14.58 15.01 -18.77
N LEU A 297 13.41 14.64 -19.29
CA LEU A 297 13.30 13.78 -20.46
C LEU A 297 13.58 14.55 -21.77
N ASP A 298 13.41 15.88 -21.77
CA ASP A 298 13.60 16.75 -22.96
C ASP A 298 15.02 17.37 -23.06
N GLN A 299 15.90 17.15 -22.11
CA GLN A 299 17.26 17.75 -22.14
C GLN A 299 18.34 16.66 -22.14
N ASP A 300 19.13 16.65 -23.21
CA ASP A 300 20.41 15.93 -23.29
C ASP A 300 21.27 16.20 -22.03
N ALA A 301 21.56 15.13 -21.31
CA ALA A 301 22.71 14.87 -20.42
C ALA A 301 23.16 15.99 -19.46
N LYS A 302 22.30 16.78 -18.85
CA LYS A 302 22.65 17.47 -17.60
C LYS A 302 22.24 16.62 -16.41
N LYS A 303 23.17 16.40 -15.46
CA LYS A 303 23.01 15.56 -14.26
C LYS A 303 21.58 15.56 -13.77
N SER A 304 20.89 14.45 -13.96
CA SER A 304 19.49 14.27 -13.61
C SER A 304 19.25 14.59 -12.13
N PHE A 305 18.09 15.13 -11.79
CA PHE A 305 17.63 15.29 -10.40
C PHE A 305 17.83 14.01 -9.56
N ILE A 306 17.69 12.84 -10.18
CA ILE A 306 17.97 11.54 -9.58
C ILE A 306 19.45 11.39 -9.23
N GLU A 307 20.39 11.83 -10.07
CA GLU A 307 21.83 11.81 -9.77
C GLU A 307 22.16 12.67 -8.56
N ARG A 308 21.56 13.84 -8.41
CA ARG A 308 21.81 14.72 -7.27
C ARG A 308 21.29 14.16 -5.95
N ILE A 309 20.18 13.43 -5.96
CA ILE A 309 19.57 12.85 -4.75
C ILE A 309 20.21 11.52 -4.39
N LEU A 310 20.49 10.67 -5.38
CA LEU A 310 20.97 9.32 -5.11
C LEU A 310 22.51 9.23 -5.06
N SER A 311 23.26 10.18 -5.67
CA SER A 311 24.74 10.11 -5.67
C SER A 311 25.35 9.95 -4.28
N PRO A 312 24.98 10.71 -3.22
CA PRO A 312 25.62 10.54 -1.92
C PRO A 312 25.36 9.17 -1.29
N ILE A 313 24.16 8.64 -1.51
CA ILE A 313 23.74 7.34 -0.98
C ILE A 313 24.40 6.21 -1.76
N ILE A 314 24.46 6.34 -3.08
CA ILE A 314 25.03 5.33 -3.96
C ILE A 314 26.55 5.31 -3.89
N ASP A 315 27.22 6.46 -3.73
CA ASP A 315 28.67 6.54 -3.49
C ASP A 315 29.06 5.88 -2.16
N PHE A 316 28.26 6.05 -1.13
CA PHE A 316 28.41 5.34 0.14
C PHE A 316 28.28 3.82 -0.04
N ILE A 317 27.32 3.36 -0.85
CA ILE A 317 27.05 1.95 -1.10
C ILE A 317 28.09 1.33 -2.04
N ALA A 318 28.58 2.07 -3.05
CA ALA A 318 29.66 1.62 -3.92
C ALA A 318 30.96 1.32 -3.15
N ASN A 319 31.18 2.03 -2.05
CA ASN A 319 32.29 1.77 -1.14
C ASN A 319 32.08 0.50 -0.29
N ILE A 320 30.80 0.14 0.00
CA ILE A 320 30.46 -1.08 0.75
C ILE A 320 30.39 -2.30 -0.18
N PHE A 321 29.90 -2.12 -1.40
CA PHE A 321 29.74 -3.19 -2.42
C PHE A 321 30.57 -2.83 -3.64
N PRO A 322 31.87 -3.21 -3.71
CA PRO A 322 32.69 -2.95 -4.87
C PRO A 322 32.11 -3.68 -6.09
N ILE A 323 31.46 -2.93 -6.97
CA ILE A 323 30.98 -3.40 -8.25
C ILE A 323 32.21 -3.52 -9.15
N GLU A 324 32.56 -4.74 -9.56
CA GLU A 324 33.77 -5.04 -10.33
C GLU A 324 33.90 -4.13 -11.56
N SER A 325 34.93 -3.28 -11.54
CA SER A 325 35.37 -2.54 -12.72
C SER A 325 36.21 -3.46 -13.59
N GLY A 326 35.71 -3.83 -14.77
CA GLY A 326 36.50 -4.52 -15.79
C GLY A 326 37.54 -3.56 -16.38
N ASN A 327 38.67 -3.47 -15.84
CA ASN A 327 40.01 -3.23 -16.39
C ASN A 327 40.94 -2.57 -15.34
N SER A 328 41.52 -3.35 -14.49
CA SER A 328 42.83 -3.05 -13.93
C SER A 328 43.58 -4.35 -13.78
N ASN A 329 44.83 -4.37 -14.20
CA ASN A 329 45.84 -5.45 -14.03
C ASN A 329 46.16 -5.75 -12.54
N LYS A 330 45.27 -5.41 -11.61
CA LYS A 330 45.25 -5.92 -10.24
C LYS A 330 44.36 -7.15 -10.24
N LYS A 331 44.90 -8.31 -9.88
CA LYS A 331 44.19 -9.57 -9.64
C LYS A 331 42.91 -9.25 -8.86
N SER A 332 41.77 -9.14 -9.59
CA SER A 332 40.47 -8.93 -8.98
C SER A 332 40.20 -10.12 -8.06
N LEU A 333 39.80 -9.85 -6.85
CA LEU A 333 39.19 -10.83 -5.97
C LEU A 333 38.19 -11.63 -6.81
N SER A 334 38.37 -12.95 -6.87
CA SER A 334 37.77 -13.81 -7.88
C SER A 334 36.25 -13.56 -8.01
N PRO A 335 35.65 -13.75 -9.19
CA PRO A 335 34.18 -13.61 -9.39
C PRO A 335 33.37 -14.45 -8.40
N ILE A 336 34.00 -15.41 -7.72
CA ILE A 336 33.44 -16.22 -6.64
C ILE A 336 33.18 -15.33 -5.40
N PHE A 337 34.09 -14.41 -5.04
CA PHE A 337 33.90 -13.52 -3.87
C PHE A 337 32.74 -12.54 -4.07
N GLY A 338 32.56 -11.95 -5.24
CA GLY A 338 31.42 -11.07 -5.54
C GLY A 338 30.06 -11.81 -5.46
N LYS A 339 30.02 -13.05 -5.99
CA LYS A 339 28.82 -13.90 -5.87
C LYS A 339 28.54 -14.32 -4.43
N LEU A 340 29.57 -14.63 -3.67
CA LEU A 340 29.44 -15.03 -2.26
C LEU A 340 28.97 -13.83 -1.41
N SER A 341 29.57 -12.66 -1.58
CA SER A 341 29.21 -11.43 -0.91
C SER A 341 27.74 -11.07 -1.14
N LEU A 342 27.26 -11.09 -2.40
CA LEU A 342 25.85 -10.83 -2.74
C LEU A 342 24.91 -11.80 -2.00
N ASN A 343 25.19 -13.10 -2.04
CA ASN A 343 24.32 -14.08 -1.39
C ASN A 343 24.34 -13.93 0.14
N ILE A 344 25.49 -13.66 0.74
CA ILE A 344 25.62 -13.39 2.19
C ILE A 344 24.82 -12.14 2.58
N SER A 345 24.99 -11.02 1.84
CA SER A 345 24.29 -9.77 2.13
C SER A 345 22.78 -9.95 2.05
N ILE A 346 22.27 -10.59 1.00
CA ILE A 346 20.84 -10.85 0.86
C ILE A 346 20.32 -11.78 1.96
N THR A 347 21.13 -12.76 2.38
CA THR A 347 20.77 -13.64 3.51
C THR A 347 20.68 -12.86 4.82
N ILE A 348 21.65 -11.99 5.11
CA ILE A 348 21.63 -11.17 6.33
C ILE A 348 20.42 -10.24 6.33
N ILE A 349 20.19 -9.49 5.24
CA ILE A 349 19.04 -8.57 5.12
C ILE A 349 17.71 -9.36 5.21
N GLY A 350 17.65 -10.54 4.58
CA GLY A 350 16.48 -11.40 4.67
C GLY A 350 16.21 -11.92 6.08
N LEU A 351 17.26 -12.32 6.82
CA LEU A 351 17.12 -12.71 8.22
C LEU A 351 16.65 -11.54 9.09
N ILE A 352 17.17 -10.34 8.88
CA ILE A 352 16.69 -9.12 9.57
C ILE A 352 15.20 -8.89 9.25
N THR A 353 14.80 -9.06 7.99
CA THR A 353 13.39 -8.93 7.58
C THR A 353 12.48 -9.95 8.26
N LEU A 354 13.01 -11.13 8.60
CA LEU A 354 12.27 -12.19 9.29
C LEU A 354 12.19 -12.03 10.81
N ILE A 355 13.01 -11.15 11.43
CA ILE A 355 13.02 -10.95 12.89
C ILE A 355 11.62 -10.66 13.45
N PRO A 356 10.82 -9.71 12.89
CA PRO A 356 9.49 -9.44 13.43
C PRO A 356 8.57 -10.66 13.40
N TYR A 357 8.65 -11.50 12.36
CA TYR A 357 7.88 -12.74 12.27
C TYR A 357 8.32 -13.78 13.28
N ALA A 358 9.63 -13.95 13.45
CA ALA A 358 10.19 -14.86 14.44
C ALA A 358 9.79 -14.42 15.86
N PHE A 359 9.85 -13.13 16.15
CA PHE A 359 9.40 -12.56 17.42
C PHE A 359 7.91 -12.79 17.66
N MET A 360 7.06 -12.50 16.67
CA MET A 360 5.61 -12.72 16.72
C MET A 360 5.28 -14.20 16.98
N LEU A 361 5.88 -15.11 16.20
CA LEU A 361 5.68 -16.55 16.32
C LEU A 361 6.13 -17.09 17.68
N THR A 362 7.33 -16.72 18.13
CA THR A 362 7.84 -17.21 19.43
C THR A 362 7.06 -16.62 20.60
N SER A 363 6.63 -15.34 20.51
CA SER A 363 5.86 -14.67 21.56
C SER A 363 4.42 -15.18 21.65
N SER A 364 3.86 -15.76 20.58
CA SER A 364 2.51 -16.32 20.59
C SER A 364 2.31 -17.47 21.59
N VAL A 365 3.38 -18.14 21.98
CA VAL A 365 3.37 -19.26 22.93
C VAL A 365 4.12 -18.97 24.23
N LYS A 366 4.46 -17.70 24.49
CA LYS A 366 5.10 -17.27 25.76
C LYS A 366 4.06 -16.74 26.74
N SER A 367 4.36 -16.88 28.03
CA SER A 367 3.65 -16.13 29.08
C SER A 367 4.04 -14.65 29.03
N THR A 368 3.20 -13.76 29.58
CA THR A 368 3.51 -12.33 29.70
C THR A 368 4.84 -12.10 30.42
N ALA A 369 5.12 -12.85 31.48
CA ALA A 369 6.37 -12.78 32.24
C ALA A 369 7.60 -13.14 31.37
N GLU A 370 7.51 -14.15 30.49
CA GLU A 370 8.59 -14.50 29.56
C GLU A 370 8.80 -13.45 28.46
N ILE A 371 7.72 -12.79 28.02
CA ILE A 371 7.80 -11.73 27.03
C ILE A 371 8.49 -10.49 27.62
N MET A 372 8.17 -10.16 28.86
CA MET A 372 8.73 -9.00 29.59
C MET A 372 10.08 -9.29 30.27
N ALA A 373 10.61 -10.48 30.11
CA ALA A 373 11.88 -10.87 30.75
C ALA A 373 13.07 -10.11 30.17
N TRP A 374 14.01 -9.76 31.04
CA TRP A 374 15.32 -9.24 30.67
C TRP A 374 16.44 -10.12 31.24
N PRO A 375 17.35 -10.68 30.43
CA PRO A 375 17.43 -10.60 28.97
C PRO A 375 16.24 -11.29 28.26
N PRO A 376 15.90 -10.88 27.02
CA PRO A 376 14.77 -11.44 26.29
C PRO A 376 14.89 -12.95 26.10
N ILE A 377 13.85 -13.67 26.46
CA ILE A 377 13.76 -15.11 26.24
C ILE A 377 13.37 -15.33 24.77
N ILE A 378 14.26 -15.89 23.95
CA ILE A 378 14.00 -16.12 22.53
C ILE A 378 12.97 -17.25 22.34
N TRP A 379 13.09 -18.35 23.11
CA TRP A 379 12.21 -19.52 23.01
C TRP A 379 11.71 -19.94 24.40
N SER A 380 10.39 -20.11 24.53
CA SER A 380 9.81 -20.60 25.79
C SER A 380 10.21 -22.04 26.08
N LYS A 381 10.56 -22.32 27.33
CA LYS A 381 10.78 -23.71 27.81
C LYS A 381 9.45 -24.44 28.06
N ASN A 382 8.41 -23.69 28.38
CA ASN A 382 7.06 -24.19 28.64
C ASN A 382 6.06 -23.44 27.79
N PRO A 383 5.83 -23.86 26.52
CA PRO A 383 4.92 -23.15 25.59
C PRO A 383 3.51 -23.04 26.18
N ASN A 384 3.02 -21.80 26.27
CA ASN A 384 1.68 -21.47 26.74
C ASN A 384 0.67 -21.46 25.59
N TRP A 385 0.01 -22.57 25.36
CA TRP A 385 -1.03 -22.69 24.33
C TRP A 385 -2.35 -22.02 24.71
N GLU A 386 -2.53 -21.64 25.98
CA GLU A 386 -3.70 -20.91 26.44
C GLU A 386 -3.86 -19.55 25.72
N ASN A 387 -2.75 -18.96 25.27
CA ASN A 387 -2.81 -17.75 24.44
C ASN A 387 -3.68 -17.94 23.18
N VAL A 388 -3.65 -19.13 22.58
CA VAL A 388 -4.46 -19.46 21.40
C VAL A 388 -5.88 -19.81 21.80
N THR A 389 -6.08 -20.65 22.82
CA THR A 389 -7.42 -21.08 23.23
C THR A 389 -8.24 -19.92 23.79
N ASN A 390 -7.62 -19.02 24.55
CA ASN A 390 -8.26 -17.85 25.13
C ASN A 390 -8.76 -16.85 24.09
N LEU A 391 -8.15 -16.78 22.89
CA LEU A 391 -8.67 -15.97 21.79
C LEU A 391 -10.09 -16.36 21.40
N PHE A 392 -10.41 -17.64 21.47
CA PHE A 392 -11.72 -18.17 21.04
C PHE A 392 -12.72 -18.32 22.18
N THR A 393 -12.26 -18.22 23.43
CA THR A 393 -13.12 -18.32 24.62
C THR A 393 -13.41 -16.96 25.24
N GLN A 394 -12.47 -16.01 25.20
CA GLN A 394 -12.61 -14.69 25.80
C GLN A 394 -13.07 -13.63 24.78
N TYR A 395 -12.78 -13.84 23.48
CA TYR A 395 -13.12 -12.94 22.39
C TYR A 395 -13.88 -13.69 21.29
N PRO A 396 -14.71 -13.00 20.52
CA PRO A 396 -15.39 -13.60 19.36
C PRO A 396 -14.48 -13.68 18.12
N ALA A 397 -13.23 -14.15 18.31
CA ALA A 397 -12.19 -14.15 17.27
C ALA A 397 -12.58 -14.97 16.02
N ASN A 398 -13.37 -16.03 16.19
CA ASN A 398 -13.94 -16.79 15.09
C ASN A 398 -14.87 -15.95 14.20
N LEU A 399 -15.69 -15.07 14.79
CA LEU A 399 -16.55 -14.15 14.04
C LEU A 399 -15.72 -13.10 13.33
N TRP A 400 -14.66 -12.55 13.94
CA TRP A 400 -13.77 -11.58 13.31
C TRP A 400 -13.06 -12.16 12.07
N ILE A 401 -12.62 -13.41 12.17
CA ILE A 401 -12.05 -14.15 11.04
C ILE A 401 -13.10 -14.33 9.94
N TYR A 402 -14.30 -14.78 10.31
CA TYR A 402 -15.41 -14.98 9.39
C TYR A 402 -15.83 -13.68 8.69
N ASN A 403 -16.01 -12.59 9.46
CA ASN A 403 -16.34 -11.26 8.92
C ASN A 403 -15.29 -10.76 7.94
N SER A 404 -14.00 -10.88 8.28
CA SER A 404 -12.91 -10.50 7.38
C SER A 404 -12.93 -11.31 6.09
N PHE A 405 -13.22 -12.60 6.18
CA PHE A 405 -13.32 -13.48 5.01
C PHE A 405 -14.47 -13.08 4.09
N ILE A 406 -15.65 -12.84 4.66
CA ILE A 406 -16.84 -12.40 3.89
C ILE A 406 -16.59 -11.06 3.23
N VAL A 407 -16.10 -10.07 3.99
CA VAL A 407 -15.83 -8.73 3.45
C VAL A 407 -14.79 -8.80 2.33
N ALA A 408 -13.65 -9.47 2.56
CA ALA A 408 -12.59 -9.57 1.56
C ALA A 408 -13.04 -10.29 0.28
N ILE A 409 -13.78 -11.39 0.40
CA ILE A 409 -14.32 -12.13 -0.76
C ILE A 409 -15.38 -11.31 -1.49
N ALA A 410 -16.34 -10.72 -0.78
CA ALA A 410 -17.41 -9.96 -1.39
C ALA A 410 -16.88 -8.72 -2.12
N VAL A 411 -16.00 -7.95 -1.49
CA VAL A 411 -15.34 -6.79 -2.12
C VAL A 411 -14.57 -7.25 -3.36
N THR A 412 -13.83 -8.36 -3.29
CA THR A 412 -13.04 -8.87 -4.40
C THR A 412 -13.91 -9.27 -5.58
N ILE A 413 -14.94 -10.09 -5.36
CA ILE A 413 -15.83 -10.56 -6.43
C ILE A 413 -16.52 -9.37 -7.12
N LEU A 414 -17.09 -8.46 -6.33
CA LEU A 414 -17.80 -7.30 -6.87
C LEU A 414 -16.86 -6.35 -7.60
N THR A 415 -15.66 -6.07 -7.05
CA THR A 415 -14.66 -5.21 -7.69
C THR A 415 -14.20 -5.80 -9.02
N VAL A 416 -13.83 -7.08 -9.03
CA VAL A 416 -13.37 -7.76 -10.24
C VAL A 416 -14.46 -7.74 -11.32
N PHE A 417 -15.68 -8.04 -10.95
CA PHE A 417 -16.82 -8.03 -11.86
C PHE A 417 -17.03 -6.63 -12.45
N LEU A 418 -17.17 -5.61 -11.60
CA LEU A 418 -17.46 -4.24 -12.05
C LEU A 418 -16.31 -3.64 -12.87
N CYS A 419 -15.06 -3.85 -12.42
CA CYS A 419 -13.88 -3.31 -13.11
C CYS A 419 -13.62 -4.02 -14.45
N THR A 420 -13.84 -5.35 -14.54
CA THR A 420 -13.69 -6.07 -15.80
C THR A 420 -14.76 -5.66 -16.80
N LEU A 421 -16.02 -5.53 -16.33
CA LEU A 421 -17.15 -5.09 -17.14
C LEU A 421 -16.90 -3.68 -17.74
N ALA A 422 -16.55 -2.73 -16.88
CA ALA A 422 -16.26 -1.36 -17.31
C ALA A 422 -14.96 -1.29 -18.15
N GLY A 423 -13.92 -2.04 -17.77
CA GLY A 423 -12.66 -2.15 -18.51
C GLY A 423 -12.86 -2.67 -19.93
N TYR A 424 -13.78 -3.63 -20.13
CA TYR A 424 -14.17 -4.14 -21.45
C TYR A 424 -14.76 -3.03 -22.32
N ALA A 425 -15.68 -2.24 -21.79
CA ALA A 425 -16.24 -1.12 -22.50
C ALA A 425 -15.18 -0.09 -22.91
N PHE A 426 -14.28 0.29 -21.99
CA PHE A 426 -13.20 1.23 -22.29
C PHE A 426 -12.11 0.67 -23.22
N ALA A 427 -11.93 -0.65 -23.29
CA ALA A 427 -10.95 -1.26 -24.20
C ALA A 427 -11.51 -1.43 -25.62
N LYS A 428 -12.72 -1.98 -25.76
CA LYS A 428 -13.22 -2.57 -27.00
C LYS A 428 -14.36 -1.82 -27.70
N TYR A 429 -14.89 -0.77 -27.08
CA TYR A 429 -15.93 0.03 -27.70
C TYR A 429 -15.46 1.46 -27.96
N ASP A 430 -16.02 2.07 -28.99
CA ASP A 430 -15.99 3.51 -29.21
C ASP A 430 -17.34 4.11 -28.89
N PHE A 431 -17.35 5.07 -27.95
CA PHE A 431 -18.54 5.79 -27.53
C PHE A 431 -18.25 7.24 -27.17
N LYS A 432 -19.27 8.07 -27.25
CA LYS A 432 -19.14 9.52 -26.99
C LYS A 432 -18.71 9.77 -25.54
N GLY A 433 -17.63 10.52 -25.36
CA GLY A 433 -17.09 10.84 -24.04
C GLY A 433 -16.08 9.83 -23.46
N LYS A 434 -15.79 8.69 -24.12
CA LYS A 434 -14.84 7.65 -23.68
C LYS A 434 -13.55 8.22 -23.09
N LYS A 435 -12.82 9.03 -23.86
CA LYS A 435 -11.52 9.60 -23.43
C LYS A 435 -11.66 10.50 -22.21
N LYS A 436 -12.69 11.38 -22.18
CA LYS A 436 -12.91 12.31 -21.06
C LYS A 436 -13.29 11.57 -19.78
N LEU A 437 -14.21 10.60 -19.86
CA LEU A 437 -14.61 9.79 -18.71
C LEU A 437 -13.45 8.96 -18.15
N PHE A 438 -12.65 8.37 -19.03
CA PHE A 438 -11.50 7.58 -18.61
C PHE A 438 -10.43 8.43 -17.92
N ILE A 439 -10.03 9.57 -18.51
CA ILE A 439 -9.06 10.48 -17.91
C ILE A 439 -9.58 11.03 -16.58
N PHE A 440 -10.84 11.44 -16.53
CA PHE A 440 -11.47 11.90 -15.29
C PHE A 440 -11.39 10.84 -14.19
N MET A 441 -11.75 9.59 -14.50
CA MET A 441 -11.70 8.50 -13.55
C MET A 441 -10.26 8.22 -13.05
N VAL A 442 -9.28 8.18 -13.97
CA VAL A 442 -7.87 7.97 -13.57
C VAL A 442 -7.36 9.12 -12.71
N ALA A 443 -7.74 10.37 -13.03
CA ALA A 443 -7.36 11.53 -12.23
C ALA A 443 -7.90 11.45 -10.79
N THR A 444 -9.08 10.85 -10.60
CA THR A 444 -9.63 10.66 -9.24
C THR A 444 -8.84 9.70 -8.36
N ALA A 445 -8.00 8.83 -8.94
CA ALA A 445 -7.09 7.98 -8.17
C ALA A 445 -6.04 8.79 -7.37
N MET A 446 -5.82 10.06 -7.73
CA MET A 446 -4.95 10.97 -6.96
C MET A 446 -5.64 11.54 -5.71
N ILE A 447 -6.96 11.38 -5.57
CA ILE A 447 -7.71 11.87 -4.41
C ILE A 447 -7.53 10.88 -3.26
N PRO A 448 -6.88 11.27 -2.14
CA PRO A 448 -6.62 10.38 -1.03
C PRO A 448 -7.89 10.05 -0.24
N PHE A 449 -8.00 8.81 0.23
CA PHE A 449 -9.15 8.34 1.01
C PHE A 449 -9.49 9.23 2.24
N PRO A 450 -8.53 9.75 3.01
CA PRO A 450 -8.86 10.59 4.18
C PRO A 450 -9.69 11.84 3.87
N ILE A 451 -9.71 12.33 2.63
CA ILE A 451 -10.59 13.46 2.24
C ILE A 451 -12.05 13.04 2.28
N ILE A 452 -12.35 11.90 1.65
CA ILE A 452 -13.73 11.45 1.50
C ILE A 452 -14.30 10.81 2.76
N MET A 453 -13.45 10.45 3.69
CA MET A 453 -13.75 9.66 4.87
C MET A 453 -14.93 10.23 5.71
N ILE A 454 -14.93 11.53 5.96
CA ILE A 454 -15.97 12.19 6.77
C ILE A 454 -17.33 12.21 6.06
N PRO A 455 -17.46 12.75 4.82
CA PRO A 455 -18.72 12.70 4.10
C PRO A 455 -19.20 11.27 3.80
N LEU A 456 -18.26 10.34 3.56
CA LEU A 456 -18.60 8.93 3.33
C LEU A 456 -19.21 8.31 4.57
N TYR A 457 -18.64 8.56 5.77
CA TYR A 457 -19.21 8.13 7.04
C TYR A 457 -20.66 8.61 7.21
N VAL A 458 -20.89 9.88 6.92
CA VAL A 458 -22.24 10.46 7.02
C VAL A 458 -23.20 9.83 6.00
N LEU A 459 -22.74 9.60 4.78
CA LEU A 459 -23.54 8.97 3.72
C LEU A 459 -23.91 7.55 4.11
N VAL A 460 -22.95 6.73 4.50
CA VAL A 460 -23.13 5.34 4.94
C VAL A 460 -24.08 5.27 6.14
N GLY A 461 -23.93 6.20 7.09
CA GLY A 461 -24.82 6.31 8.23
C GLY A 461 -26.26 6.67 7.86
N ARG A 462 -26.45 7.60 6.91
CA ARG A 462 -27.80 7.95 6.40
C ARG A 462 -28.47 6.81 5.64
N MET A 463 -27.67 5.92 5.05
CA MET A 463 -28.16 4.71 4.37
C MET A 463 -28.44 3.55 5.34
N GLY A 464 -28.20 3.73 6.66
CA GLY A 464 -28.40 2.70 7.66
C GLY A 464 -27.36 1.56 7.61
N MET A 465 -26.20 1.80 7.00
CA MET A 465 -25.14 0.79 6.82
C MET A 465 -24.01 0.90 7.86
N ASN A 466 -24.08 1.86 8.81
CA ASN A 466 -23.15 1.87 9.94
C ASN A 466 -23.29 0.61 10.76
N ASP A 467 -22.17 0.14 11.31
CA ASP A 467 -22.09 -1.08 12.12
C ASP A 467 -22.58 -2.35 11.39
N THR A 468 -22.35 -2.40 10.09
CA THR A 468 -22.68 -3.57 9.27
C THR A 468 -21.57 -3.93 8.29
N LEU A 469 -21.48 -5.20 7.88
CA LEU A 469 -20.53 -5.63 6.86
C LEU A 469 -20.82 -5.00 5.48
N LEU A 470 -22.07 -4.64 5.19
CA LEU A 470 -22.43 -3.93 3.95
C LEU A 470 -21.77 -2.56 3.87
N GLY A 471 -21.64 -1.86 4.99
CA GLY A 471 -20.93 -0.59 5.08
C GLY A 471 -19.42 -0.71 4.83
N LEU A 472 -18.84 -1.90 5.02
CA LEU A 472 -17.47 -2.22 4.65
C LEU A 472 -17.33 -2.62 3.18
N ILE A 473 -18.36 -3.23 2.58
CA ILE A 473 -18.30 -3.81 1.23
C ILE A 473 -18.62 -2.78 0.16
N ILE A 474 -19.82 -2.20 0.19
CA ILE A 474 -20.38 -1.44 -0.93
C ILE A 474 -19.54 -0.20 -1.31
N PRO A 475 -19.00 0.60 -0.38
CA PRO A 475 -18.24 1.81 -0.75
C PRO A 475 -16.94 1.53 -1.52
N PHE A 476 -16.38 0.31 -1.43
CA PHE A 476 -15.04 -0.01 -1.94
C PHE A 476 -15.01 -0.90 -3.19
N VAL A 477 -16.17 -1.28 -3.75
CA VAL A 477 -16.22 -2.21 -4.89
C VAL A 477 -15.94 -1.56 -6.26
N ALA A 478 -15.77 -0.23 -6.32
CA ALA A 478 -15.56 0.49 -7.57
C ALA A 478 -14.27 1.36 -7.56
N PRO A 479 -13.07 0.76 -7.37
CA PRO A 479 -11.82 1.53 -7.36
C PRO A 479 -11.40 1.92 -8.79
N ALA A 480 -11.01 3.19 -8.99
CA ALA A 480 -10.58 3.72 -10.29
C ALA A 480 -9.39 2.95 -10.89
N ILE A 481 -8.43 2.52 -10.05
CA ILE A 481 -7.26 1.76 -10.49
C ILE A 481 -7.63 0.40 -11.08
N GLY A 482 -8.72 -0.21 -10.61
CA GLY A 482 -9.19 -1.51 -11.10
C GLY A 482 -9.64 -1.46 -12.56
N ILE A 483 -10.39 -0.40 -12.97
CA ILE A 483 -10.75 -0.23 -14.40
C ILE A 483 -9.52 0.00 -15.25
N PHE A 484 -8.60 0.86 -14.80
CA PHE A 484 -7.35 1.13 -15.54
C PHE A 484 -6.60 -0.17 -15.81
N MET A 485 -6.42 -0.99 -14.78
CA MET A 485 -5.73 -2.25 -14.87
C MET A 485 -6.45 -3.24 -15.82
N MET A 486 -7.75 -3.43 -15.64
CA MET A 486 -8.52 -4.35 -16.50
C MET A 486 -8.56 -3.88 -17.95
N ARG A 487 -8.70 -2.57 -18.20
CA ARG A 487 -8.61 -2.03 -19.56
C ARG A 487 -7.26 -2.38 -20.21
N GLN A 488 -6.13 -2.29 -19.50
CA GLN A 488 -4.81 -2.63 -20.05
C GLN A 488 -4.74 -4.10 -20.46
N PHE A 489 -5.22 -5.01 -19.62
CA PHE A 489 -5.28 -6.43 -19.97
C PHE A 489 -6.24 -6.71 -21.15
N ILE A 490 -7.41 -6.10 -21.16
CA ILE A 490 -8.41 -6.35 -22.22
C ILE A 490 -7.98 -5.73 -23.55
N THR A 491 -7.18 -4.66 -23.55
CA THR A 491 -6.65 -4.07 -24.79
C THR A 491 -5.78 -5.05 -25.57
N SER A 492 -5.08 -5.98 -24.91
CA SER A 492 -4.25 -7.01 -25.57
C SER A 492 -5.03 -8.15 -26.21
N VAL A 493 -6.34 -8.27 -25.96
CA VAL A 493 -7.20 -9.26 -26.62
C VAL A 493 -7.38 -8.87 -28.09
N PRO A 494 -7.12 -9.76 -29.08
CA PRO A 494 -7.32 -9.45 -30.49
C PRO A 494 -8.77 -9.10 -30.81
N ASP A 495 -8.97 -8.01 -31.59
CA ASP A 495 -10.30 -7.56 -31.97
C ASP A 495 -10.98 -8.52 -32.94
N GLU A 496 -10.21 -9.29 -33.69
CA GLU A 496 -10.66 -10.30 -34.64
C GLU A 496 -11.50 -11.39 -33.97
N LEU A 497 -11.14 -11.79 -32.75
CA LEU A 497 -11.90 -12.79 -31.99
C LEU A 497 -13.30 -12.28 -31.62
N ILE A 498 -13.36 -11.00 -31.24
CA ILE A 498 -14.61 -10.33 -30.89
C ILE A 498 -15.49 -10.15 -32.12
N GLN A 499 -14.88 -9.75 -33.25
CA GLN A 499 -15.58 -9.55 -34.53
C GLN A 499 -16.10 -10.88 -35.11
N ALA A 500 -15.30 -11.95 -35.03
CA ALA A 500 -15.72 -13.30 -35.46
C ALA A 500 -16.95 -13.75 -34.67
N ALA A 501 -16.90 -13.65 -33.33
CA ALA A 501 -18.04 -14.02 -32.49
C ALA A 501 -19.30 -13.17 -32.76
N ARG A 502 -19.13 -11.88 -33.07
CA ARG A 502 -20.24 -11.04 -33.51
C ARG A 502 -20.79 -11.51 -34.86
N ALA A 503 -19.92 -11.93 -35.80
CA ALA A 503 -20.35 -12.48 -37.08
C ALA A 503 -21.16 -13.76 -36.90
N ASP A 504 -20.80 -14.60 -35.94
CA ASP A 504 -21.51 -15.81 -35.55
C ASP A 504 -22.81 -15.54 -34.76
N GLY A 505 -23.17 -14.27 -34.54
CA GLY A 505 -24.42 -13.87 -33.88
C GLY A 505 -24.38 -13.88 -32.36
N ALA A 506 -23.20 -13.98 -31.72
CA ALA A 506 -23.08 -13.88 -30.28
C ALA A 506 -23.45 -12.49 -29.78
N GLY A 507 -24.27 -12.43 -28.72
CA GLY A 507 -24.59 -11.17 -28.02
C GLY A 507 -23.39 -10.65 -27.22
N GLU A 508 -23.34 -9.33 -26.97
CA GLU A 508 -22.19 -8.66 -26.30
C GLU A 508 -21.85 -9.23 -24.92
N PHE A 509 -22.86 -9.62 -24.14
CA PHE A 509 -22.67 -10.24 -22.84
C PHE A 509 -22.08 -11.66 -22.95
N ARG A 510 -22.45 -12.41 -24.00
CA ARG A 510 -21.88 -13.72 -24.28
C ARG A 510 -20.41 -13.61 -24.70
N ILE A 511 -20.08 -12.62 -25.55
CA ILE A 511 -18.70 -12.30 -25.95
C ILE A 511 -17.84 -11.96 -24.72
N PHE A 512 -18.38 -11.11 -23.84
CA PHE A 512 -17.70 -10.77 -22.60
C PHE A 512 -17.35 -12.00 -21.75
N TRP A 513 -18.34 -12.87 -21.46
CA TRP A 513 -18.13 -14.01 -20.57
C TRP A 513 -17.35 -15.16 -21.20
N GLN A 514 -17.61 -15.48 -22.48
CA GLN A 514 -17.06 -16.68 -23.10
C GLN A 514 -15.76 -16.46 -23.84
N ILE A 515 -15.44 -15.21 -24.21
CA ILE A 515 -14.21 -14.88 -24.96
C ILE A 515 -13.28 -13.99 -24.14
N VAL A 516 -13.77 -12.84 -23.68
CA VAL A 516 -12.91 -11.84 -23.02
C VAL A 516 -12.44 -12.30 -21.66
N VAL A 517 -13.35 -12.70 -20.78
CA VAL A 517 -13.04 -13.12 -19.39
C VAL A 517 -11.99 -14.25 -19.35
N PRO A 518 -12.10 -15.34 -20.13
CA PRO A 518 -11.07 -16.39 -20.14
C PRO A 518 -9.72 -15.91 -20.61
N LEU A 519 -9.66 -15.04 -21.61
CA LEU A 519 -8.40 -14.54 -22.16
C LEU A 519 -7.68 -13.57 -21.22
N VAL A 520 -8.40 -12.84 -20.38
CA VAL A 520 -7.83 -11.90 -19.42
C VAL A 520 -7.73 -12.45 -17.99
N TRP A 521 -7.84 -13.76 -17.82
CA TRP A 521 -7.75 -14.43 -16.52
C TRP A 521 -6.53 -14.01 -15.68
N PRO A 522 -5.30 -13.83 -16.26
CA PRO A 522 -4.16 -13.33 -15.48
C PRO A 522 -4.41 -11.94 -14.88
N GLY A 523 -5.06 -11.04 -15.61
CA GLY A 523 -5.45 -9.72 -15.12
C GLY A 523 -6.50 -9.80 -14.00
N ILE A 524 -7.49 -10.69 -14.17
CA ILE A 524 -8.51 -10.96 -13.16
C ILE A 524 -7.86 -11.50 -11.89
N ALA A 525 -6.98 -12.48 -11.99
CA ALA A 525 -6.28 -13.04 -10.84
C ALA A 525 -5.45 -11.97 -10.11
N THR A 526 -4.76 -11.11 -10.85
CA THR A 526 -3.98 -10.00 -10.25
C THR A 526 -4.86 -9.01 -9.51
N LEU A 527 -5.97 -8.55 -10.14
CA LEU A 527 -6.90 -7.63 -9.49
C LEU A 527 -7.53 -8.26 -8.25
N SER A 528 -7.87 -9.55 -8.33
CA SER A 528 -8.43 -10.31 -7.20
C SER A 528 -7.47 -10.33 -6.01
N ILE A 529 -6.19 -10.62 -6.23
CA ILE A 529 -5.19 -10.69 -5.17
C ILE A 529 -5.00 -9.31 -4.52
N ILE A 530 -4.84 -8.26 -5.32
CA ILE A 530 -4.66 -6.89 -4.82
C ILE A 530 -5.86 -6.46 -3.97
N THR A 531 -7.07 -6.69 -4.49
CA THR A 531 -8.30 -6.28 -3.80
C THR A 531 -8.52 -7.09 -2.52
N TYR A 532 -8.28 -8.41 -2.56
CA TYR A 532 -8.42 -9.28 -1.40
C TYR A 532 -7.46 -8.87 -0.28
N VAL A 533 -6.17 -8.69 -0.58
CA VAL A 533 -5.16 -8.30 0.42
C VAL A 533 -5.46 -6.93 1.02
N ASN A 534 -5.86 -5.95 0.18
CA ASN A 534 -6.22 -4.62 0.66
C ASN A 534 -7.47 -4.65 1.57
N SER A 535 -8.49 -5.43 1.21
CA SER A 535 -9.70 -5.56 2.00
C SER A 535 -9.46 -6.33 3.30
N TRP A 536 -8.66 -7.40 3.25
CA TRP A 536 -8.28 -8.19 4.42
C TRP A 536 -7.50 -7.38 5.46
N ASN A 537 -6.61 -6.50 5.01
CA ASN A 537 -5.78 -5.64 5.86
C ASN A 537 -6.43 -4.30 6.21
N SER A 538 -7.66 -4.03 5.75
CA SER A 538 -8.34 -2.76 6.00
C SER A 538 -8.58 -2.54 7.49
N PHE A 539 -8.13 -1.39 8.02
CA PHE A 539 -8.26 -1.05 9.44
C PHE A 539 -8.98 0.29 9.68
N LEU A 540 -8.54 1.36 9.00
CA LEU A 540 -9.06 2.70 9.24
C LEU A 540 -10.58 2.80 9.06
N TRP A 541 -11.12 2.24 7.99
CA TRP A 541 -12.55 2.33 7.72
C TRP A 541 -13.40 1.46 8.68
N PRO A 542 -13.07 0.20 8.94
CA PRO A 542 -13.71 -0.58 10.01
C PRO A 542 -13.69 0.13 11.36
N LEU A 543 -12.58 0.74 11.76
CA LEU A 543 -12.45 1.52 13.01
C LEU A 543 -13.46 2.66 13.10
N ILE A 544 -13.80 3.29 11.96
CA ILE A 544 -14.71 4.44 11.91
C ILE A 544 -16.17 4.01 12.00
N ILE A 545 -16.56 2.93 11.32
CA ILE A 545 -17.98 2.60 11.14
C ILE A 545 -18.50 1.49 12.03
N LEU A 546 -17.65 0.59 12.50
CA LEU A 546 -18.06 -0.51 13.37
C LEU A 546 -18.07 -0.08 14.83
N ARG A 547 -19.02 -0.60 15.60
CA ARG A 547 -19.22 -0.33 17.02
C ARG A 547 -19.38 -1.59 17.85
N ASP A 548 -20.15 -2.57 17.33
CA ASP A 548 -20.38 -3.85 17.94
C ASP A 548 -19.18 -4.77 17.67
N ASP A 549 -18.60 -5.34 18.72
CA ASP A 549 -17.45 -6.25 18.61
C ASP A 549 -17.77 -7.50 17.78
N LEU A 550 -19.02 -7.95 17.71
CA LEU A 550 -19.45 -9.06 16.86
C LEU A 550 -19.28 -8.77 15.36
N ASN A 551 -19.27 -7.49 14.97
CA ASN A 551 -19.09 -7.06 13.59
C ASN A 551 -17.64 -6.77 13.21
N TYR A 552 -16.69 -6.84 14.16
CA TYR A 552 -15.29 -6.50 13.90
C TYR A 552 -14.68 -7.40 12.84
N THR A 553 -13.70 -6.83 12.14
CA THR A 553 -12.75 -7.55 11.27
C THR A 553 -11.48 -7.88 12.05
N ILE A 554 -10.65 -8.78 11.51
CA ILE A 554 -9.38 -9.20 12.14
C ILE A 554 -8.52 -8.00 12.57
N PRO A 555 -8.20 -7.01 11.72
CA PRO A 555 -7.33 -5.92 12.15
C PRO A 555 -7.92 -5.10 13.31
N LEU A 556 -9.23 -4.89 13.31
CA LEU A 556 -9.90 -4.16 14.39
C LEU A 556 -9.98 -5.01 15.66
N GLY A 557 -10.40 -6.28 15.58
CA GLY A 557 -10.42 -7.19 16.71
C GLY A 557 -9.05 -7.41 17.35
N MET A 558 -7.97 -7.35 16.55
CA MET A 558 -6.60 -7.46 17.07
C MET A 558 -6.25 -6.27 17.98
N THR A 559 -6.73 -5.06 17.68
CA THR A 559 -6.53 -3.92 18.58
C THR A 559 -7.31 -4.06 19.88
N GLU A 560 -8.46 -4.72 19.84
CA GLU A 560 -9.24 -5.02 21.05
C GLU A 560 -8.51 -6.01 21.98
N VAL A 561 -7.95 -7.09 21.43
CA VAL A 561 -7.14 -8.05 22.21
C VAL A 561 -5.92 -7.36 22.84
N PHE A 562 -5.35 -6.36 22.16
CA PHE A 562 -4.19 -5.62 22.67
C PHE A 562 -4.57 -4.48 23.60
N ALA A 563 -5.82 -3.97 23.53
CA ALA A 563 -6.28 -2.89 24.38
C ALA A 563 -6.29 -3.35 25.84
N LEU A 564 -5.64 -2.57 26.69
CA LEU A 564 -5.65 -2.81 28.12
C LEU A 564 -7.03 -2.46 28.67
N SER A 565 -7.74 -3.44 29.17
CA SER A 565 -8.82 -3.17 30.12
C SER A 565 -8.20 -2.49 31.34
N VAL A 566 -8.77 -1.38 31.80
CA VAL A 566 -8.26 -0.63 32.95
C VAL A 566 -8.09 -1.59 34.14
N GLY A 567 -6.84 -1.77 34.62
CA GLY A 567 -6.52 -2.64 35.74
C GLY A 567 -6.20 -4.11 35.39
N GLN A 568 -6.13 -4.47 34.11
CA GLN A 568 -5.66 -5.82 33.69
C GLN A 568 -4.23 -5.78 33.15
N GLU A 569 -3.50 -6.90 33.31
CA GLU A 569 -2.19 -7.05 32.70
C GLU A 569 -2.29 -7.14 31.16
N PRO A 570 -1.31 -6.58 30.42
CA PRO A 570 -1.29 -6.64 28.96
C PRO A 570 -1.28 -8.08 28.46
N GLN A 571 -2.21 -8.45 27.59
CA GLN A 571 -2.32 -9.79 27.02
C GLN A 571 -1.41 -9.95 25.78
N TYR A 572 -0.12 -9.64 25.92
CA TYR A 572 0.84 -9.66 24.80
C TYR A 572 0.89 -11.00 24.08
N GLY A 573 0.88 -12.12 24.83
CA GLY A 573 0.91 -13.47 24.26
C GLY A 573 -0.30 -13.76 23.37
N GLN A 574 -1.51 -13.38 23.82
CA GLN A 574 -2.74 -13.55 23.04
C GLN A 574 -2.74 -12.69 21.79
N ALA A 575 -2.33 -11.42 21.88
CA ALA A 575 -2.23 -10.53 20.73
C ALA A 575 -1.23 -11.08 19.68
N MET A 576 -0.08 -11.60 20.13
CA MET A 576 0.89 -12.24 19.23
C MET A 576 0.39 -13.56 18.65
N ALA A 577 -0.40 -14.34 19.41
CA ALA A 577 -1.06 -15.53 18.91
C ALA A 577 -2.07 -15.19 17.80
N PHE A 578 -2.88 -14.17 18.00
CA PHE A 578 -3.83 -13.72 16.98
C PHE A 578 -3.13 -13.17 15.73
N ALA A 579 -2.09 -12.35 15.92
CA ALA A 579 -1.25 -11.86 14.82
C ALA A 579 -0.62 -13.02 14.02
N THR A 580 -0.13 -14.06 14.71
CA THR A 580 0.45 -15.25 14.08
C THR A 580 -0.58 -16.05 13.29
N LEU A 581 -1.74 -16.34 13.89
CA LEU A 581 -2.83 -17.10 13.26
C LEU A 581 -3.38 -16.41 12.01
N THR A 582 -3.36 -15.09 11.96
CA THR A 582 -3.88 -14.32 10.82
C THR A 582 -2.83 -14.05 9.75
N THR A 583 -1.56 -13.97 10.12
CA THR A 583 -0.46 -13.63 9.21
C THR A 583 0.07 -14.87 8.47
N ILE A 584 0.28 -16.00 9.15
CA ILE A 584 0.87 -17.20 8.52
C ILE A 584 0.04 -17.73 7.35
N PRO A 585 -1.29 -17.90 7.46
CA PRO A 585 -2.10 -18.38 6.32
C PRO A 585 -2.00 -17.45 5.10
N ILE A 586 -1.97 -16.14 5.31
CA ILE A 586 -1.88 -15.18 4.21
C ILE A 586 -0.51 -15.23 3.52
N ILE A 587 0.59 -15.34 4.26
CA ILE A 587 1.93 -15.52 3.69
C ILE A 587 1.98 -16.84 2.91
N PHE A 588 1.39 -17.90 3.44
CA PHE A 588 1.32 -19.19 2.76
C PHE A 588 0.56 -19.09 1.43
N ILE A 589 -0.65 -18.52 1.43
CA ILE A 589 -1.43 -18.28 0.20
C ILE A 589 -0.63 -17.41 -0.77
N PHE A 590 -0.02 -16.34 -0.27
CA PHE A 590 0.77 -15.42 -1.08
C PHE A 590 1.96 -16.12 -1.77
N SER A 591 2.56 -17.13 -1.13
CA SER A 591 3.66 -17.89 -1.73
C SER A 591 3.30 -18.54 -3.08
N PHE A 592 2.04 -18.93 -3.27
CA PHE A 592 1.55 -19.50 -4.54
C PHE A 592 1.13 -18.44 -5.56
N VAL A 593 0.60 -17.31 -5.11
CA VAL A 593 0.02 -16.30 -5.99
C VAL A 593 0.97 -15.14 -6.33
N GLN A 594 2.12 -15.03 -5.66
CA GLN A 594 3.09 -13.93 -5.86
C GLN A 594 3.51 -13.72 -7.32
N LYS A 595 3.58 -14.78 -8.14
CA LYS A 595 3.92 -14.68 -9.56
C LYS A 595 2.90 -13.88 -10.36
N TYR A 596 1.62 -14.02 -10.05
CA TYR A 596 0.54 -13.25 -10.70
C TYR A 596 0.52 -11.81 -10.19
N TYR A 597 0.78 -11.60 -8.91
CA TYR A 597 0.89 -10.28 -8.31
C TYR A 597 2.00 -9.44 -8.96
N ILE A 598 3.18 -10.03 -9.13
CA ILE A 598 4.32 -9.37 -9.80
C ILE A 598 4.00 -9.09 -11.27
N ALA A 599 3.45 -10.07 -12.01
CA ALA A 599 3.10 -9.91 -13.42
C ALA A 599 2.06 -8.80 -13.65
N GLY A 600 1.09 -8.64 -12.75
CA GLY A 600 0.06 -7.62 -12.88
C GLY A 600 0.54 -6.21 -12.59
N LEU A 601 1.41 -6.04 -11.58
CA LEU A 601 2.01 -4.75 -11.29
C LEU A 601 2.96 -4.30 -12.41
N SER A 602 3.69 -5.24 -13.03
CA SER A 602 4.57 -4.94 -14.16
C SER A 602 3.79 -4.50 -15.41
N ALA A 603 2.63 -5.10 -15.69
CA ALA A 603 1.78 -4.71 -16.82
C ALA A 603 1.23 -3.27 -16.70
N GLY A 604 1.04 -2.76 -15.48
CA GLY A 604 0.58 -1.40 -15.22
C GLY A 604 1.68 -0.33 -15.28
N ALA A 605 2.93 -0.71 -14.98
CA ALA A 605 4.03 0.25 -14.84
C ALA A 605 4.75 0.62 -16.16
N VAL A 606 4.50 -0.12 -17.27
CA VAL A 606 5.41 -0.10 -18.44
C VAL A 606 4.77 0.36 -19.75
N LYS A 607 3.48 0.67 -19.79
CA LYS A 607 2.81 1.20 -20.98
C LYS A 607 2.21 2.59 -20.73
N GLY A 608 3.00 3.48 -20.18
CA GLY A 608 2.70 4.92 -20.08
C GLY A 608 3.60 5.69 -21.03
#